data_6190ff979096ad260db4995419577952
#
_entry.id   6190ff979096ad260db4995419577952
#
_cell.length_a   1.000
_cell.length_b   1.000
_cell.length_c   1.000
_cell.angle_alpha   90.00
_cell.angle_beta   90.00
_cell.angle_gamma   90.00
#
_symmetry.space_group_name_H-M   'P 1'
#
loop_
_entity.id
_entity.type
_entity.pdbx_description
1 polymer ?
#
loop_
_entity_poly.entity_id
_entity_poly.type
_entity_poly.pdbx_seq_one_letter_code
_entity_poly.pdbx_strand_id
1 'polypeptide(L)'
;MLIRKLISRAITASVIIGVVLIAACSPNNATPTPIYQRISDAKLKAGDTLPAPTGDIILTVTGKIGTKNGADNIVMDRDMIESVGQVEYKVTDPFETKDYVYRGPLMSDLLDLWKVGSDATTLQVVALDDYVVKVPIADIRKYPVLFALQQDGQYMPVSTRGPAMLVFPYNNFEFNQTVYNDYWAWQIKAIDIS
;
A
#
# COMPACT_ATOMS: atom_id res chain seq x y z
N MET A 1 -78.64 58.20 -36.78
CA MET A 1 -77.71 57.29 -37.36
C MET A 1 -76.75 56.81 -36.27
N LEU A 2 -77.00 55.60 -35.77
CA LEU A 2 -76.46 55.04 -34.52
C LEU A 2 -75.12 54.32 -34.82
N ILE A 3 -74.08 54.65 -34.07
CA ILE A 3 -72.88 53.89 -34.03
C ILE A 3 -72.78 53.19 -32.70
N ARG A 4 -72.90 51.87 -32.70
CA ARG A 4 -72.75 51.02 -31.51
C ARG A 4 -71.27 50.79 -31.20
N LYS A 5 -70.86 51.15 -30.00
CA LYS A 5 -69.54 50.80 -29.44
C LYS A 5 -69.59 49.38 -28.92
N LEU A 6 -68.72 48.53 -29.51
CA LEU A 6 -68.39 47.21 -28.91
C LEU A 6 -67.29 47.36 -27.88
N ILE A 7 -67.55 46.90 -26.70
CA ILE A 7 -66.59 46.82 -25.60
C ILE A 7 -66.00 45.43 -25.65
N SER A 8 -64.72 45.34 -26.00
CA SER A 8 -63.96 44.11 -25.93
C SER A 8 -63.43 43.92 -24.48
N ARG A 9 -63.82 42.85 -23.82
CA ARG A 9 -63.28 42.42 -22.55
C ARG A 9 -62.02 41.56 -22.79
N ALA A 10 -60.87 42.10 -22.38
CA ALA A 10 -59.63 41.30 -22.32
C ALA A 10 -59.63 40.44 -21.08
N ILE A 11 -59.54 39.14 -21.30
CA ILE A 11 -59.31 38.13 -20.26
C ILE A 11 -57.81 37.96 -20.06
N THR A 12 -57.29 38.47 -18.99
CA THR A 12 -55.89 38.22 -18.58
C THR A 12 -55.77 36.86 -17.91
N ALA A 13 -55.20 35.88 -18.62
CA ALA A 13 -54.85 34.58 -18.07
C ALA A 13 -53.49 34.71 -17.32
N SER A 14 -53.48 34.64 -16.01
CA SER A 14 -52.28 34.54 -15.20
C SER A 14 -51.75 33.12 -15.24
N VAL A 15 -50.61 32.93 -15.92
CA VAL A 15 -49.85 31.67 -15.88
C VAL A 15 -48.96 31.67 -14.63
N ILE A 16 -49.31 30.86 -13.64
CA ILE A 16 -48.47 30.59 -12.47
C ILE A 16 -47.45 29.54 -12.89
N ILE A 17 -46.19 29.96 -13.11
CA ILE A 17 -45.08 29.04 -13.34
C ILE A 17 -44.63 28.55 -11.96
N GLY A 18 -45.03 27.33 -11.62
CA GLY A 18 -44.54 26.62 -10.43
C GLY A 18 -43.08 26.18 -10.66
N VAL A 19 -42.11 26.82 -9.99
CA VAL A 19 -40.72 26.38 -9.93
C VAL A 19 -40.67 25.15 -9.04
N VAL A 20 -40.56 23.96 -9.65
CA VAL A 20 -40.26 22.73 -8.94
C VAL A 20 -38.74 22.72 -8.65
N LEU A 21 -38.36 23.02 -7.43
CA LEU A 21 -37.04 22.80 -6.89
C LEU A 21 -36.77 21.29 -6.77
N ILE A 22 -36.14 20.70 -7.78
CA ILE A 22 -35.60 19.34 -7.68
C ILE A 22 -34.35 19.45 -6.80
N ALA A 23 -34.47 19.08 -5.53
CA ALA A 23 -33.29 18.86 -4.67
C ALA A 23 -32.56 17.65 -5.22
N ALA A 24 -31.49 17.90 -5.99
CA ALA A 24 -30.55 16.86 -6.40
C ALA A 24 -29.81 16.40 -5.15
N CYS A 25 -30.23 15.27 -4.57
CA CYS A 25 -29.40 14.52 -3.63
C CYS A 25 -28.19 14.01 -4.42
N SER A 26 -27.07 14.72 -4.35
CA SER A 26 -25.78 14.19 -4.79
C SER A 26 -25.45 13.01 -3.88
N PRO A 27 -25.22 11.79 -4.42
CA PRO A 27 -24.68 10.72 -3.60
C PRO A 27 -23.30 11.21 -3.11
N ASN A 28 -23.09 11.19 -1.80
CA ASN A 28 -21.79 11.38 -1.19
C ASN A 28 -20.88 10.25 -1.68
N ASN A 29 -20.24 10.45 -2.83
CA ASN A 29 -19.09 9.66 -3.25
C ASN A 29 -17.89 10.07 -2.37
N ALA A 30 -17.90 9.66 -1.11
CA ALA A 30 -16.71 9.70 -0.28
C ALA A 30 -15.69 8.79 -0.95
N THR A 31 -14.66 9.34 -1.56
CA THR A 31 -13.51 8.58 -2.04
C THR A 31 -12.97 7.79 -0.84
N PRO A 32 -12.81 6.46 -0.95
CA PRO A 32 -12.26 5.69 0.16
C PRO A 32 -10.94 6.29 0.59
N THR A 33 -10.78 6.57 1.88
CA THR A 33 -9.51 7.05 2.41
C THR A 33 -8.45 5.99 2.13
N PRO A 34 -7.35 6.31 1.45
CA PRO A 34 -6.32 5.33 1.17
C PRO A 34 -5.73 4.80 2.47
N ILE A 35 -5.44 3.49 2.52
CA ILE A 35 -4.89 2.81 3.70
C ILE A 35 -3.50 3.34 4.03
N TYR A 36 -2.76 3.79 3.03
CA TYR A 36 -1.42 4.33 3.17
C TYR A 36 -1.27 5.66 2.46
N GLN A 37 -0.32 6.48 2.91
CA GLN A 37 0.13 7.69 2.23
C GLN A 37 1.40 7.37 1.44
N ARG A 38 1.46 7.81 0.16
CA ARG A 38 2.69 7.73 -0.63
C ARG A 38 3.63 8.86 -0.23
N ILE A 39 4.87 8.49 0.10
CA ILE A 39 5.92 9.41 0.57
C ILE A 39 6.90 9.72 -0.56
N SER A 40 7.25 8.72 -1.37
CA SER A 40 8.08 8.92 -2.56
C SER A 40 7.65 8.05 -3.71
N ASP A 41 7.89 8.54 -4.94
CA ASP A 41 7.68 7.76 -6.14
C ASP A 41 8.78 6.73 -6.35
N ALA A 42 8.44 5.63 -7.06
CA ALA A 42 9.38 4.61 -7.44
C ALA A 42 10.37 5.14 -8.49
N LYS A 43 11.66 5.09 -8.18
CA LYS A 43 12.79 5.28 -9.12
C LYS A 43 13.24 3.94 -9.70
N LEU A 44 13.05 2.85 -8.96
CA LEU A 44 13.36 1.48 -9.33
C LEU A 44 12.05 0.67 -9.29
N LYS A 45 11.67 0.06 -10.42
CA LYS A 45 10.36 -0.59 -10.59
C LYS A 45 10.44 -1.82 -11.48
N ALA A 46 9.33 -2.55 -11.55
CA ALA A 46 9.22 -3.73 -12.38
C ALA A 46 9.68 -3.47 -13.84
N GLY A 47 10.57 -4.32 -14.32
CA GLY A 47 11.18 -4.20 -15.65
C GLY A 47 12.55 -3.55 -15.68
N ASP A 48 12.92 -2.81 -14.65
CA ASP A 48 14.24 -2.20 -14.58
C ASP A 48 15.34 -3.23 -14.31
N THR A 49 16.57 -2.89 -14.72
CA THR A 49 17.77 -3.64 -14.32
C THR A 49 18.17 -3.21 -12.92
N LEU A 50 18.39 -4.17 -12.03
CA LEU A 50 18.86 -3.90 -10.69
C LEU A 50 20.32 -3.41 -10.73
N PRO A 51 20.65 -2.25 -10.15
CA PRO A 51 22.04 -1.81 -10.02
C PRO A 51 22.79 -2.68 -9.00
N ALA A 52 24.12 -2.57 -8.99
CA ALA A 52 24.89 -3.07 -7.86
C ALA A 52 24.63 -2.21 -6.62
N PRO A 53 24.58 -2.79 -5.41
CA PRO A 53 24.48 -2.02 -4.18
C PRO A 53 25.72 -1.14 -3.98
N THR A 54 25.54 0.04 -3.42
CA THR A 54 26.63 1.00 -3.12
C THR A 54 26.88 1.13 -1.60
N GLY A 55 25.95 0.66 -0.79
CA GLY A 55 26.00 0.62 0.66
C GLY A 55 26.04 -0.79 1.22
N ASP A 56 25.87 -0.90 2.53
CA ASP A 56 25.81 -2.20 3.22
C ASP A 56 24.58 -2.98 2.76
N ILE A 57 24.78 -4.24 2.38
CA ILE A 57 23.67 -5.14 2.01
C ILE A 57 22.85 -5.45 3.25
N ILE A 58 21.58 -5.12 3.21
CA ILE A 58 20.63 -5.40 4.29
C ILE A 58 19.60 -6.48 3.91
N LEU A 59 19.49 -6.82 2.62
CA LEU A 59 18.57 -7.84 2.15
C LEU A 59 19.20 -8.67 1.02
N THR A 60 19.11 -10.00 1.15
CA THR A 60 19.41 -10.97 0.08
C THR A 60 18.14 -11.72 -0.29
N VAL A 61 17.85 -11.83 -1.61
CA VAL A 61 16.67 -12.54 -2.10
C VAL A 61 17.09 -13.67 -3.04
N THR A 62 16.50 -14.85 -2.82
CA THR A 62 16.77 -16.07 -3.59
C THR A 62 15.48 -16.75 -4.05
N GLY A 63 15.61 -17.86 -4.78
CA GLY A 63 14.50 -18.70 -5.19
C GLY A 63 13.90 -18.32 -6.55
N LYS A 64 12.56 -18.37 -6.67
CA LYS A 64 11.82 -18.15 -7.93
C LYS A 64 11.74 -16.67 -8.31
N ILE A 65 12.90 -16.06 -8.61
CA ILE A 65 13.08 -14.67 -9.02
C ILE A 65 13.56 -14.58 -10.47
N GLY A 66 13.03 -13.62 -11.23
CA GLY A 66 13.40 -13.40 -12.62
C GLY A 66 14.42 -12.27 -12.83
N THR A 67 14.73 -11.50 -11.78
CA THR A 67 15.72 -10.41 -11.80
C THR A 67 16.86 -10.76 -10.85
N LYS A 68 18.11 -10.41 -11.21
CA LYS A 68 19.29 -10.67 -10.39
C LYS A 68 20.31 -9.55 -10.56
N ASN A 69 21.08 -9.26 -9.52
CA ASN A 69 22.28 -8.39 -9.57
C ASN A 69 23.49 -9.01 -8.85
N GLY A 70 23.31 -10.22 -8.30
CA GLY A 70 24.38 -11.12 -7.86
C GLY A 70 24.48 -12.33 -8.79
N ALA A 71 25.23 -13.37 -8.39
CA ALA A 71 25.43 -14.58 -9.20
C ALA A 71 24.09 -15.30 -9.43
N ASP A 72 23.36 -15.63 -8.35
CA ASP A 72 22.09 -16.34 -8.40
C ASP A 72 21.02 -15.71 -7.49
N ASN A 73 21.26 -14.50 -7.02
CA ASN A 73 20.45 -13.80 -6.05
C ASN A 73 20.24 -12.33 -6.43
N ILE A 74 19.39 -11.68 -5.66
CA ILE A 74 19.32 -10.23 -5.54
C ILE A 74 19.97 -9.85 -4.23
N VAL A 75 20.80 -8.81 -4.24
CA VAL A 75 21.35 -8.15 -3.06
C VAL A 75 20.93 -6.68 -3.09
N MET A 76 20.40 -6.20 -1.98
CA MET A 76 19.90 -4.83 -1.87
C MET A 76 20.45 -4.14 -0.63
N ASP A 77 20.96 -2.93 -0.82
CA ASP A 77 21.21 -1.98 0.25
C ASP A 77 19.93 -1.18 0.56
N ARG A 78 20.00 -0.31 1.54
CA ARG A 78 18.85 0.51 1.95
C ARG A 78 18.37 1.42 0.84
N ASP A 79 19.27 2.09 0.15
CA ASP A 79 18.96 3.07 -0.90
C ASP A 79 18.23 2.40 -2.08
N MET A 80 18.63 1.19 -2.44
CA MET A 80 17.94 0.39 -3.46
C MET A 80 16.51 0.05 -3.02
N ILE A 81 16.33 -0.38 -1.78
CA ILE A 81 14.99 -0.72 -1.24
C ILE A 81 14.10 0.53 -1.21
N GLU A 82 14.59 1.67 -0.75
CA GLU A 82 13.85 2.93 -0.72
C GLU A 82 13.51 3.45 -2.13
N SER A 83 14.37 3.14 -3.12
CA SER A 83 14.16 3.52 -4.52
C SER A 83 12.97 2.81 -5.18
N VAL A 84 12.41 1.76 -4.57
CA VAL A 84 11.16 1.11 -5.03
C VAL A 84 9.93 1.98 -4.77
N GLY A 85 10.10 3.11 -4.07
CA GLY A 85 9.06 4.00 -3.64
C GLY A 85 8.60 3.68 -2.23
N GLN A 86 8.34 4.72 -1.46
CA GLN A 86 7.99 4.57 -0.06
C GLN A 86 6.55 4.98 0.20
N VAL A 87 5.89 4.22 1.03
CA VAL A 87 4.59 4.55 1.61
C VAL A 87 4.67 4.47 3.13
N GLU A 88 3.73 5.10 3.80
CA GLU A 88 3.58 4.98 5.25
C GLU A 88 2.13 4.82 5.65
N TYR A 89 1.90 4.14 6.75
CA TYR A 89 0.62 4.13 7.45
C TYR A 89 0.81 3.93 8.95
N LYS A 90 -0.20 4.37 9.68
CA LYS A 90 -0.29 4.17 11.12
C LYS A 90 -0.98 2.84 11.40
N VAL A 91 -0.42 2.06 12.30
CA VAL A 91 -0.98 0.78 12.72
C VAL A 91 -0.72 0.52 14.19
N THR A 92 -1.66 -0.14 14.87
CA THR A 92 -1.47 -0.64 16.22
C THR A 92 -0.61 -1.90 16.17
N ASP A 93 0.55 -1.85 16.80
CA ASP A 93 1.46 -3.00 16.92
C ASP A 93 0.81 -4.10 17.77
N PRO A 94 0.70 -5.34 17.27
CA PRO A 94 0.00 -6.40 17.98
C PRO A 94 0.72 -6.90 19.21
N PHE A 95 2.02 -6.63 19.37
CA PHE A 95 2.83 -7.08 20.50
C PHE A 95 2.90 -6.02 21.61
N GLU A 96 2.96 -4.75 21.24
CA GLU A 96 3.08 -3.65 22.18
C GLU A 96 1.74 -2.96 22.45
N THR A 97 0.70 -3.26 21.66
CA THR A 97 -0.63 -2.62 21.73
C THR A 97 -0.55 -1.08 21.66
N LYS A 98 0.44 -0.58 20.91
CA LYS A 98 0.74 0.82 20.73
C LYS A 98 0.72 1.19 19.25
N ASP A 99 0.26 2.40 18.95
CA ASP A 99 0.23 2.93 17.60
C ASP A 99 1.61 3.45 17.17
N TYR A 100 2.03 3.03 15.99
CA TYR A 100 3.24 3.50 15.34
C TYR A 100 2.97 3.85 13.88
N VAL A 101 3.75 4.76 13.32
CA VAL A 101 3.81 5.03 11.88
C VAL A 101 4.99 4.28 11.29
N TYR A 102 4.70 3.30 10.43
CA TYR A 102 5.73 2.55 9.72
C TYR A 102 5.88 3.04 8.30
N ARG A 103 7.12 3.06 7.79
CA ARG A 103 7.47 3.51 6.44
C ARG A 103 8.42 2.54 5.75
N GLY A 104 8.17 2.32 4.45
CA GLY A 104 8.98 1.50 3.55
C GLY A 104 8.25 1.24 2.23
N PRO A 105 8.81 0.46 1.31
CA PRO A 105 8.10 0.02 0.12
C PRO A 105 6.99 -0.98 0.45
N LEU A 106 6.01 -1.09 -0.44
CA LEU A 106 5.09 -2.21 -0.42
C LEU A 106 5.82 -3.50 -0.81
N MET A 107 5.56 -4.58 -0.09
CA MET A 107 6.10 -5.90 -0.45
C MET A 107 5.65 -6.34 -1.85
N SER A 108 4.43 -5.97 -2.29
CA SER A 108 3.97 -6.24 -3.64
C SER A 108 4.85 -5.61 -4.71
N ASP A 109 5.30 -4.37 -4.49
CA ASP A 109 6.17 -3.64 -5.43
C ASP A 109 7.57 -4.29 -5.50
N LEU A 110 8.08 -4.79 -4.38
CA LEU A 110 9.32 -5.58 -4.32
C LEU A 110 9.17 -6.90 -5.08
N LEU A 111 8.07 -7.65 -4.89
CA LEU A 111 7.82 -8.89 -5.63
C LEU A 111 7.78 -8.65 -7.15
N ASP A 112 7.19 -7.52 -7.57
CA ASP A 112 7.12 -7.14 -9.00
C ASP A 112 8.50 -6.77 -9.56
N LEU A 113 9.30 -6.01 -8.80
CA LEU A 113 10.69 -5.69 -9.16
C LEU A 113 11.55 -6.94 -9.31
N TRP A 114 11.39 -7.89 -8.38
CA TRP A 114 12.14 -9.16 -8.38
C TRP A 114 11.65 -10.13 -9.47
N LYS A 115 10.56 -9.82 -10.18
CA LYS A 115 9.90 -10.68 -11.17
C LYS A 115 9.62 -12.07 -10.60
N VAL A 116 8.96 -12.10 -9.45
CA VAL A 116 8.59 -13.36 -8.78
C VAL A 116 7.71 -14.18 -9.70
N GLY A 117 8.06 -15.47 -9.88
CA GLY A 117 7.35 -16.39 -10.76
C GLY A 117 5.89 -16.56 -10.35
N SER A 118 5.02 -16.73 -11.34
CA SER A 118 3.57 -16.92 -11.11
C SER A 118 3.23 -18.24 -10.39
N ASP A 119 4.16 -19.19 -10.39
CA ASP A 119 4.09 -20.47 -9.69
C ASP A 119 4.68 -20.41 -8.27
N ALA A 120 5.18 -19.26 -7.85
CA ALA A 120 5.65 -19.05 -6.50
C ALA A 120 4.46 -18.85 -5.54
N THR A 121 4.49 -19.54 -4.42
CA THR A 121 3.40 -19.52 -3.44
C THR A 121 3.80 -19.00 -2.07
N THR A 122 5.09 -19.06 -1.76
CA THR A 122 5.61 -18.80 -0.41
C THR A 122 6.77 -17.83 -0.41
N LEU A 123 6.69 -16.87 0.49
CA LEU A 123 7.76 -15.97 0.89
C LEU A 123 8.35 -16.50 2.20
N GLN A 124 9.52 -17.11 2.17
CA GLN A 124 10.23 -17.55 3.36
C GLN A 124 11.14 -16.41 3.84
N VAL A 125 10.78 -15.79 4.94
CA VAL A 125 11.51 -14.67 5.55
C VAL A 125 12.48 -15.21 6.58
N VAL A 126 13.74 -14.77 6.54
CA VAL A 126 14.81 -15.18 7.45
C VAL A 126 15.30 -13.96 8.24
N ALA A 127 15.25 -14.04 9.55
CA ALA A 127 15.73 -13.02 10.46
C ALA A 127 17.24 -13.17 10.75
N LEU A 128 17.83 -12.17 11.40
CA LEU A 128 19.26 -12.16 11.74
C LEU A 128 19.68 -13.29 12.68
N ASP A 129 18.78 -13.74 13.54
CA ASP A 129 18.96 -14.87 14.49
C ASP A 129 18.60 -16.24 13.89
N ASP A 130 18.43 -16.29 12.55
CA ASP A 130 18.04 -17.47 11.79
C ASP A 130 16.59 -17.95 12.05
N TYR A 131 15.76 -17.15 12.72
CA TYR A 131 14.32 -17.40 12.78
C TYR A 131 13.73 -17.34 11.37
N VAL A 132 12.84 -18.28 11.06
CA VAL A 132 12.23 -18.41 9.73
C VAL A 132 10.72 -18.42 9.83
N VAL A 133 10.08 -17.57 9.06
CA VAL A 133 8.62 -17.59 8.89
C VAL A 133 8.25 -17.71 7.42
N LYS A 134 7.18 -18.46 7.15
CA LYS A 134 6.62 -18.63 5.80
C LYS A 134 5.34 -17.83 5.66
N VAL A 135 5.34 -16.85 4.75
CA VAL A 135 4.21 -15.98 4.46
C VAL A 135 3.67 -16.33 3.08
N PRO A 136 2.36 -16.59 2.91
CA PRO A 136 1.77 -16.81 1.60
C PRO A 136 1.93 -15.57 0.71
N ILE A 137 2.43 -15.74 -0.52
CA ILE A 137 2.53 -14.65 -1.50
C ILE A 137 1.14 -14.07 -1.81
N ALA A 138 0.10 -14.90 -1.75
CA ALA A 138 -1.27 -14.46 -1.92
C ALA A 138 -1.69 -13.38 -0.89
N ASP A 139 -1.24 -13.49 0.35
CA ASP A 139 -1.51 -12.49 1.39
C ASP A 139 -0.72 -11.20 1.15
N ILE A 140 0.53 -11.31 0.71
CA ILE A 140 1.34 -10.15 0.32
C ILE A 140 0.70 -9.40 -0.86
N ARG A 141 0.09 -10.12 -1.80
CA ARG A 141 -0.61 -9.51 -2.94
C ARG A 141 -1.98 -8.93 -2.58
N LYS A 142 -2.63 -9.49 -1.57
CA LYS A 142 -3.97 -9.10 -1.12
C LYS A 142 -3.97 -7.86 -0.25
N TYR A 143 -2.97 -7.72 0.61
CA TYR A 143 -2.90 -6.64 1.60
C TYR A 143 -1.73 -5.69 1.30
N PRO A 144 -1.83 -4.40 1.62
CA PRO A 144 -0.72 -3.45 1.49
C PRO A 144 0.32 -3.67 2.62
N VAL A 145 1.02 -4.80 2.55
CA VAL A 145 2.07 -5.16 3.51
C VAL A 145 3.31 -4.31 3.25
N LEU A 146 3.86 -3.68 4.30
CA LEU A 146 5.13 -2.95 4.20
C LEU A 146 6.32 -3.88 4.43
N PHE A 147 7.37 -3.62 3.66
CA PHE A 147 8.74 -3.92 4.06
C PHE A 147 9.27 -2.67 4.78
N ALA A 148 8.96 -2.55 6.05
CA ALA A 148 9.20 -1.35 6.82
C ALA A 148 10.69 -1.22 7.19
N LEU A 149 11.25 -0.05 6.92
CA LEU A 149 12.61 0.34 7.30
C LEU A 149 12.60 1.33 8.47
N GLN A 150 11.52 2.10 8.61
CA GLN A 150 11.40 3.15 9.62
C GLN A 150 10.15 2.95 10.47
N GLN A 151 10.28 3.34 11.73
CA GLN A 151 9.21 3.48 12.71
C GLN A 151 9.24 4.89 13.26
N ASP A 152 8.11 5.62 13.24
CA ASP A 152 7.96 7.01 13.67
C ASP A 152 9.05 7.95 13.08
N GLY A 153 9.35 7.75 11.77
CA GLY A 153 10.30 8.56 11.01
C GLY A 153 11.79 8.27 11.29
N GLN A 154 12.11 7.24 12.10
CA GLN A 154 13.48 6.83 12.39
C GLN A 154 13.74 5.43 11.86
N TYR A 155 14.95 5.19 11.31
CA TYR A 155 15.36 3.84 10.95
C TYR A 155 15.39 2.96 12.18
N MET A 156 14.82 1.76 12.06
CA MET A 156 14.81 0.80 13.16
C MET A 156 16.23 0.25 13.38
N PRO A 157 16.75 0.34 14.61
CA PRO A 157 18.05 -0.22 14.92
C PRO A 157 18.00 -1.75 14.91
N VAL A 158 19.12 -2.38 14.50
CA VAL A 158 19.29 -3.84 14.51
C VAL A 158 19.09 -4.45 15.91
N SER A 159 19.44 -3.70 16.95
CA SER A 159 19.26 -4.12 18.36
C SER A 159 17.79 -4.25 18.78
N THR A 160 16.84 -3.80 17.95
CA THR A 160 15.39 -3.93 18.20
C THR A 160 14.72 -4.69 17.08
N ARG A 161 14.22 -4.01 16.05
CA ARG A 161 13.44 -4.60 14.95
C ARG A 161 14.07 -4.42 13.56
N GLY A 162 15.14 -3.62 13.47
CA GLY A 162 15.84 -3.35 12.21
C GLY A 162 16.73 -4.51 11.75
N PRO A 163 17.23 -4.43 10.51
CA PRO A 163 17.15 -3.29 9.59
C PRO A 163 15.79 -3.15 8.92
N ALA A 164 14.97 -4.19 8.89
CA ALA A 164 13.66 -4.22 8.24
C ALA A 164 12.70 -5.19 8.92
N MET A 165 11.39 -4.95 8.75
CA MET A 165 10.35 -5.87 9.21
C MET A 165 9.15 -5.88 8.27
N LEU A 166 8.34 -6.95 8.31
CA LEU A 166 7.03 -6.98 7.68
C LEU A 166 5.99 -6.36 8.60
N VAL A 167 5.18 -5.46 8.04
CA VAL A 167 4.07 -4.82 8.78
C VAL A 167 2.77 -5.02 8.02
N PHE A 168 1.80 -5.64 8.66
CA PHE A 168 0.45 -5.85 8.14
C PHE A 168 -0.49 -4.73 8.60
N PRO A 169 -1.46 -4.28 7.76
CA PRO A 169 -2.34 -3.15 8.05
C PRO A 169 -3.49 -3.53 9.00
N TYR A 170 -3.18 -3.89 10.26
CA TYR A 170 -4.13 -4.41 11.25
C TYR A 170 -5.29 -3.48 11.56
N ASN A 171 -5.13 -2.17 11.42
CA ASN A 171 -6.21 -1.22 11.67
C ASN A 171 -7.27 -1.19 10.55
N ASN A 172 -6.99 -1.82 9.39
CA ASN A 172 -7.83 -1.70 8.19
C ASN A 172 -8.49 -3.02 7.79
N PHE A 173 -8.05 -4.15 8.36
CA PHE A 173 -8.55 -5.48 8.04
C PHE A 173 -8.67 -6.34 9.29
N GLU A 174 -9.62 -7.26 9.28
CA GLU A 174 -9.71 -8.29 10.30
C GLU A 174 -8.73 -9.43 10.00
N PHE A 175 -7.76 -9.62 10.88
CA PHE A 175 -6.77 -10.68 10.78
C PHE A 175 -6.95 -11.72 11.89
N ASN A 176 -6.75 -12.99 11.55
CA ASN A 176 -6.55 -14.02 12.57
C ASN A 176 -5.17 -13.81 13.24
N GLN A 177 -5.16 -13.16 14.40
CA GLN A 177 -3.91 -12.81 15.08
C GLN A 177 -3.03 -14.02 15.43
N THR A 178 -3.62 -15.20 15.66
CA THR A 178 -2.84 -16.43 15.89
C THR A 178 -1.93 -16.80 14.72
N VAL A 179 -2.31 -16.40 13.49
CA VAL A 179 -1.54 -16.68 12.28
C VAL A 179 -0.71 -15.46 11.87
N TYR A 180 -1.36 -14.30 11.80
CA TYR A 180 -0.73 -13.12 11.21
C TYR A 180 0.27 -12.42 12.12
N ASN A 181 0.25 -12.66 13.45
CA ASN A 181 1.30 -12.16 14.34
C ASN A 181 2.65 -12.76 13.99
N ASP A 182 2.71 -14.05 13.60
CA ASP A 182 3.95 -14.68 13.16
C ASP A 182 4.50 -14.04 11.87
N TYR A 183 3.63 -13.46 11.03
CA TYR A 183 4.03 -12.80 9.78
C TYR A 183 4.64 -11.41 10.00
N TRP A 184 4.56 -10.84 11.20
CA TRP A 184 5.26 -9.62 11.60
C TRP A 184 6.74 -9.91 11.89
N ALA A 185 7.41 -10.56 10.95
CA ALA A 185 8.83 -10.87 11.06
C ALA A 185 9.66 -9.59 11.11
N TRP A 186 10.58 -9.50 12.06
CA TRP A 186 11.51 -8.38 12.20
C TRP A 186 12.95 -8.84 12.04
N GLN A 187 13.92 -7.87 12.02
CA GLN A 187 15.36 -8.14 11.81
C GLN A 187 15.63 -8.94 10.54
N ILE A 188 14.89 -8.65 9.47
CA ILE A 188 14.95 -9.41 8.22
C ILE A 188 16.32 -9.21 7.54
N LYS A 189 17.00 -10.32 7.21
CA LYS A 189 18.25 -10.35 6.42
C LYS A 189 18.11 -10.99 5.05
N ALA A 190 17.17 -11.95 4.92
CA ALA A 190 17.00 -12.66 3.67
C ALA A 190 15.55 -13.08 3.42
N ILE A 191 15.22 -13.28 2.15
CA ILE A 191 13.95 -13.81 1.67
C ILE A 191 14.24 -14.87 0.62
N ASP A 192 13.61 -16.05 0.76
CA ASP A 192 13.60 -17.09 -0.27
C ASP A 192 12.20 -17.26 -0.83
N ILE A 193 12.08 -17.28 -2.15
CA ILE A 193 10.83 -17.38 -2.89
C ILE A 193 10.65 -18.80 -3.42
N SER A 194 9.60 -19.51 -2.98
CA SER A 194 9.34 -20.89 -3.38
C SER A 194 7.91 -21.14 -3.88
#